data_8c91a64f36f80b2fe679adc5e47a6ba3
#
_entry.id   8c91a64f36f80b2fe679adc5e47a6ba3
#
_cell.length_a   1.000
_cell.length_b   1.000
_cell.length_c   1.000
_cell.angle_alpha   90.00
_cell.angle_beta   90.00
_cell.angle_gamma   90.00
#
_symmetry.space_group_name_H-M   'P 1'
#
loop_
_entity.id
_entity.type
_entity.pdbx_description
1 polymer ?
#
loop_
_entity_poly.entity_id
_entity_poly.type
_entity_poly.pdbx_seq_one_letter_code
_entity_poly.pdbx_strand_id
1 'polypeptide(L)'
;LLGERGSLLIVGDPKQSIYRWRGGKAEQFIELSKDVNPFNNPEKELFSLKTNWRSYSNIIDFNNQFFGFIANEFAHNDYKDLYKSHSHQEENNKKGGYVNISFLPKSEKADNGEEENPAKVEMYLLATLNRIQKVKANGFSYKDIAILTRKKDNGIAIANYLNQQGIPILSSE
;
A
#
# COMPACT_ATOMS: atom_id res chain seq x y z
N LEU A 1 15.91 29.88 10.46
CA LEU A 1 16.66 29.30 11.59
C LEU A 1 17.84 28.43 11.16
N LEU A 2 17.89 27.98 9.91
CA LEU A 2 19.05 27.32 9.32
C LEU A 2 19.96 28.44 8.76
N GLY A 3 20.94 28.87 9.56
CA GLY A 3 21.98 29.80 9.08
C GLY A 3 22.87 29.13 8.02
N GLU A 4 23.75 29.92 7.39
CA GLU A 4 24.65 29.48 6.30
C GLU A 4 25.54 28.25 6.65
N ARG A 5 25.62 27.88 7.90
CA ARG A 5 26.42 26.74 8.42
C ARG A 5 25.58 25.59 8.97
N GLY A 6 24.26 25.67 8.84
CA GLY A 6 23.35 24.62 9.32
C GLY A 6 23.24 23.48 8.29
N SER A 7 23.08 22.25 8.77
CA SER A 7 22.73 21.10 7.93
C SER A 7 21.32 20.64 8.24
N LEU A 8 20.62 20.15 7.22
CA LEU A 8 19.27 19.59 7.32
C LEU A 8 19.23 18.25 6.61
N LEU A 9 18.75 17.23 7.31
CA LEU A 9 18.44 15.93 6.72
C LEU A 9 16.92 15.75 6.71
N ILE A 10 16.36 15.51 5.53
CA ILE A 10 14.95 15.18 5.34
C ILE A 10 14.87 13.73 4.83
N VAL A 11 14.11 12.90 5.53
CA VAL A 11 13.88 11.50 5.15
C VAL A 11 12.40 11.25 4.99
N GLY A 12 11.99 10.63 3.89
CA GLY A 12 10.58 10.32 3.65
C GLY A 12 10.36 9.49 2.39
N ASP A 13 9.11 9.16 2.17
CA ASP A 13 8.64 8.46 0.98
C ASP A 13 7.33 9.12 0.51
N PRO A 14 7.33 9.78 -0.66
CA PRO A 14 6.14 10.47 -1.17
C PRO A 14 4.95 9.51 -1.40
N LYS A 15 5.21 8.22 -1.64
CA LYS A 15 4.17 7.20 -1.81
C LYS A 15 3.40 6.90 -0.53
N GLN A 16 3.97 7.24 0.64
CA GLN A 16 3.34 7.06 1.95
C GLN A 16 2.56 8.28 2.44
N SER A 17 2.35 9.27 1.58
CA SER A 17 1.57 10.48 1.89
C SER A 17 0.06 10.19 1.87
N ILE A 18 -0.42 9.38 2.83
CA ILE A 18 -1.81 8.91 2.91
C ILE A 18 -2.76 9.90 3.58
N TYR A 19 -2.24 10.96 4.20
CA TYR A 19 -3.05 11.97 4.91
C TYR A 19 -3.30 13.23 4.10
N ARG A 20 -3.61 13.09 2.80
CA ARG A 20 -3.88 14.24 1.92
C ARG A 20 -5.03 15.11 2.44
N TRP A 21 -6.05 14.51 3.01
CA TRP A 21 -7.19 15.18 3.63
C TRP A 21 -6.85 15.97 4.91
N ARG A 22 -5.67 15.75 5.48
CA ARG A 22 -5.09 16.53 6.60
C ARG A 22 -4.00 17.50 6.12
N GLY A 23 -3.92 17.79 4.82
CA GLY A 23 -2.93 18.71 4.27
C GLY A 23 -1.59 18.07 3.90
N GLY A 24 -1.47 16.73 4.00
CA GLY A 24 -0.29 16.01 3.51
C GLY A 24 -0.18 16.12 1.98
N LYS A 25 0.94 16.64 1.49
CA LYS A 25 1.21 16.84 0.07
C LYS A 25 2.43 16.03 -0.35
N ALA A 26 2.22 14.95 -1.10
CA ALA A 26 3.31 14.18 -1.71
C ALA A 26 4.13 15.03 -2.65
N GLU A 27 3.48 15.99 -3.33
CA GLU A 27 4.06 16.90 -4.30
C GLU A 27 5.22 17.72 -3.70
N GLN A 28 5.10 18.19 -2.46
CA GLN A 28 6.17 18.93 -1.79
C GLN A 28 7.45 18.10 -1.65
N PHE A 29 7.31 16.81 -1.34
CA PHE A 29 8.47 15.93 -1.22
C PHE A 29 9.08 15.61 -2.59
N ILE A 30 8.24 15.44 -3.62
CA ILE A 30 8.67 15.25 -5.00
C ILE A 30 9.41 16.51 -5.51
N GLU A 31 8.90 17.71 -5.24
CA GLU A 31 9.53 18.98 -5.61
C GLU A 31 10.89 19.14 -4.91
N LEU A 32 10.98 18.81 -3.62
CA LEU A 32 12.25 18.82 -2.89
C LEU A 32 13.28 17.82 -3.45
N SER A 33 12.84 16.75 -4.09
CA SER A 33 13.74 15.81 -4.76
C SER A 33 14.25 16.31 -6.14
N LYS A 34 13.60 17.32 -6.72
CA LYS A 34 13.99 17.96 -7.98
C LYS A 34 14.84 19.22 -7.72
N ASP A 35 14.57 20.27 -8.43
CA ASP A 35 15.37 21.50 -8.41
C ASP A 35 14.96 22.48 -7.30
N VAL A 36 13.83 22.26 -6.64
CA VAL A 36 13.33 23.12 -5.57
C VAL A 36 14.23 23.01 -4.34
N ASN A 37 14.81 24.14 -3.94
CA ASN A 37 15.57 24.25 -2.70
C ASN A 37 15.10 25.49 -1.93
N PRO A 38 14.16 25.33 -0.97
CA PRO A 38 13.65 26.44 -0.17
C PRO A 38 14.61 26.88 0.94
N PHE A 39 15.78 26.26 1.04
CA PHE A 39 16.76 26.52 2.07
C PHE A 39 17.90 27.38 1.51
N ASN A 40 18.50 28.21 2.36
CA ASN A 40 19.60 29.09 1.96
C ASN A 40 20.93 28.37 1.68
N ASN A 41 21.04 27.08 2.04
CA ASN A 41 22.22 26.29 1.71
C ASN A 41 22.14 25.82 0.25
N PRO A 42 23.08 26.22 -0.62
CA PRO A 42 23.10 25.80 -2.03
C PRO A 42 23.48 24.34 -2.21
N GLU A 43 24.16 23.74 -1.22
CA GLU A 43 24.59 22.34 -1.27
C GLU A 43 23.40 21.44 -0.96
N LYS A 44 22.96 20.69 -1.97
CA LYS A 44 21.85 19.75 -1.87
C LYS A 44 22.29 18.42 -2.44
N GLU A 45 22.15 17.39 -1.65
CA GLU A 45 22.38 16.01 -2.07
C GLU A 45 21.09 15.18 -1.92
N LEU A 46 20.83 14.32 -2.88
CA LEU A 46 19.71 13.40 -2.88
C LEU A 46 20.21 11.95 -2.83
N PHE A 47 19.81 11.24 -1.79
CA PHE A 47 20.12 9.82 -1.63
C PHE A 47 18.84 8.99 -1.74
N SER A 48 18.84 7.99 -2.61
CA SER A 48 17.77 7.00 -2.72
C SER A 48 18.14 5.73 -1.98
N LEU A 49 17.28 5.31 -1.06
CA LEU A 49 17.40 4.02 -0.37
C LEU A 49 16.79 2.94 -1.27
N LYS A 50 17.63 2.29 -2.09
CA LYS A 50 17.16 1.39 -3.16
C LYS A 50 16.69 0.04 -2.65
N THR A 51 17.39 -0.54 -1.67
CA THR A 51 17.16 -1.91 -1.22
C THR A 51 15.99 -2.02 -0.24
N ASN A 52 15.05 -2.91 -0.52
CA ASN A 52 13.96 -3.25 0.38
C ASN A 52 14.39 -4.38 1.34
N TRP A 53 14.81 -4.02 2.54
CA TRP A 53 15.23 -4.96 3.58
C TRP A 53 14.08 -5.68 4.28
N ARG A 54 12.85 -5.24 4.08
CA ARG A 54 11.66 -5.76 4.79
C ARG A 54 11.07 -6.97 4.11
N SER A 55 10.92 -6.92 2.78
CA SER A 55 10.14 -7.88 2.02
C SER A 55 10.98 -9.02 1.45
N TYR A 56 10.34 -10.13 1.10
CA TYR A 56 10.92 -11.21 0.33
C TYR A 56 10.94 -10.88 -1.17
N SER A 57 11.84 -11.51 -1.93
CA SER A 57 12.10 -11.20 -3.34
C SER A 57 10.84 -11.21 -4.22
N ASN A 58 9.98 -12.22 -4.12
CA ASN A 58 8.76 -12.32 -4.94
C ASN A 58 7.77 -11.16 -4.68
N ILE A 59 7.78 -10.60 -3.45
CA ILE A 59 6.95 -9.43 -3.13
C ILE A 59 7.54 -8.17 -3.76
N ILE A 60 8.85 -8.03 -3.72
CA ILE A 60 9.57 -6.89 -4.33
C ILE A 60 9.35 -6.90 -5.84
N ASP A 61 9.58 -8.04 -6.49
CA ASP A 61 9.39 -8.22 -7.93
C ASP A 61 7.97 -7.93 -8.36
N PHE A 62 6.99 -8.49 -7.65
CA PHE A 62 5.59 -8.21 -7.93
C PHE A 62 5.28 -6.72 -7.84
N ASN A 63 5.73 -6.05 -6.78
CA ASN A 63 5.48 -4.62 -6.60
C ASN A 63 6.16 -3.79 -7.71
N ASN A 64 7.40 -4.08 -8.05
CA ASN A 64 8.10 -3.40 -9.13
C ASN A 64 7.35 -3.52 -10.47
N GLN A 65 6.92 -4.73 -10.82
CA GLN A 65 6.19 -4.99 -12.06
C GLN A 65 4.79 -4.37 -12.04
N PHE A 66 4.03 -4.57 -10.96
CA PHE A 66 2.67 -4.08 -10.84
C PHE A 66 2.59 -2.56 -10.85
N PHE A 67 3.38 -1.89 -10.02
CA PHE A 67 3.38 -0.43 -9.98
C PHE A 67 4.00 0.20 -11.23
N GLY A 68 5.00 -0.43 -11.83
CA GLY A 68 5.51 -0.01 -13.14
C GLY A 68 4.45 -0.10 -14.25
N PHE A 69 3.63 -1.14 -14.22
CA PHE A 69 2.52 -1.32 -15.17
C PHE A 69 1.42 -0.26 -14.98
N ILE A 70 0.88 -0.13 -13.76
CA ILE A 70 -0.22 0.81 -13.49
C ILE A 70 0.20 2.28 -13.57
N ALA A 71 1.50 2.59 -13.46
CA ALA A 71 2.00 3.96 -13.59
C ALA A 71 1.65 4.58 -14.95
N ASN A 72 1.41 3.77 -15.98
CA ASN A 72 0.99 4.26 -17.30
C ASN A 72 -0.40 4.92 -17.27
N GLU A 73 -1.26 4.51 -16.33
CA GLU A 73 -2.62 4.99 -16.18
C GLU A 73 -2.72 6.26 -15.33
N PHE A 74 -1.62 6.73 -14.73
CA PHE A 74 -1.65 7.95 -13.93
C PHE A 74 -1.78 9.19 -14.81
N ALA A 75 -2.72 10.07 -14.47
CA ALA A 75 -2.97 11.30 -15.19
C ALA A 75 -1.84 12.34 -15.01
N HIS A 76 -1.18 12.35 -13.85
CA HIS A 76 -0.11 13.31 -13.53
C HIS A 76 1.26 12.71 -13.81
N ASN A 77 2.06 13.44 -14.59
CA ASN A 77 3.40 13.02 -14.98
C ASN A 77 4.34 12.81 -13.80
N ASP A 78 4.26 13.62 -12.74
CA ASP A 78 5.10 13.48 -11.55
C ASP A 78 4.87 12.15 -10.83
N TYR A 79 3.63 11.70 -10.73
CA TYR A 79 3.32 10.37 -10.17
C TYR A 79 3.73 9.25 -11.11
N LYS A 80 3.54 9.44 -12.42
CA LYS A 80 3.99 8.49 -13.44
C LYS A 80 5.51 8.28 -13.35
N ASP A 81 6.26 9.37 -13.28
CA ASP A 81 7.71 9.33 -13.17
C ASP A 81 8.16 8.74 -11.83
N LEU A 82 7.53 9.12 -10.72
CA LEU A 82 7.79 8.56 -9.40
C LEU A 82 7.72 7.02 -9.41
N TYR A 83 6.67 6.46 -9.99
CA TYR A 83 6.47 5.00 -9.99
C TYR A 83 7.28 4.27 -11.08
N LYS A 84 7.59 4.91 -12.19
CA LYS A 84 8.43 4.31 -13.26
C LYS A 84 9.91 4.37 -12.96
N SER A 85 10.39 5.54 -12.51
CA SER A 85 11.82 5.83 -12.48
C SER A 85 12.41 5.82 -11.07
N HIS A 86 11.59 6.12 -10.04
CA HIS A 86 12.09 6.37 -8.69
C HIS A 86 11.54 5.41 -7.62
N SER A 87 10.71 4.45 -7.98
CA SER A 87 10.08 3.52 -7.02
C SER A 87 10.58 2.09 -7.14
N HIS A 88 11.44 1.80 -8.09
CA HIS A 88 12.03 0.47 -8.23
C HIS A 88 12.86 0.13 -6.99
N GLN A 89 12.60 -1.05 -6.42
CA GLN A 89 13.29 -1.54 -5.23
C GLN A 89 14.20 -2.70 -5.58
N GLU A 90 15.42 -2.65 -5.06
CA GLU A 90 16.37 -3.76 -5.17
C GLU A 90 16.04 -4.84 -4.14
N GLU A 91 16.24 -6.09 -4.54
CA GLU A 91 16.11 -7.23 -3.65
C GLU A 91 17.20 -7.25 -2.57
N ASN A 92 16.86 -7.88 -1.47
CA ASN A 92 17.79 -8.27 -0.40
C ASN A 92 18.05 -9.80 -0.45
N ASN A 93 18.64 -10.34 0.62
CA ASN A 93 18.96 -11.77 0.72
C ASN A 93 17.76 -12.69 1.01
N LYS A 94 16.56 -12.12 1.27
CA LYS A 94 15.37 -12.91 1.61
C LYS A 94 14.70 -13.42 0.34
N LYS A 95 14.96 -14.66 -0.01
CA LYS A 95 14.35 -15.31 -1.19
C LYS A 95 13.00 -15.92 -0.87
N GLY A 96 12.05 -15.85 -1.81
CA GLY A 96 10.69 -16.39 -1.68
C GLY A 96 9.63 -15.30 -1.51
N GLY A 97 8.60 -15.60 -0.74
CA GLY A 97 7.37 -14.80 -0.66
C GLY A 97 6.32 -15.26 -1.66
N TYR A 98 5.08 -14.88 -1.43
CA TYR A 98 3.95 -15.30 -2.26
C TYR A 98 2.95 -14.17 -2.45
N VAL A 99 2.54 -13.94 -3.68
CA VAL A 99 1.47 -13.00 -4.04
C VAL A 99 0.35 -13.77 -4.72
N ASN A 100 -0.88 -13.47 -4.35
CA ASN A 100 -2.07 -14.04 -5.00
C ASN A 100 -3.10 -12.94 -5.24
N ILE A 101 -3.57 -12.85 -6.48
CA ILE A 101 -4.68 -12.00 -6.88
C ILE A 101 -5.85 -12.91 -7.24
N SER A 102 -7.01 -12.67 -6.66
CA SER A 102 -8.23 -13.41 -6.95
C SER A 102 -9.34 -12.45 -7.35
N PHE A 103 -9.93 -12.70 -8.51
CA PHE A 103 -11.12 -12.00 -8.97
C PHE A 103 -12.35 -12.82 -8.60
N LEU A 104 -13.26 -12.23 -7.85
CA LEU A 104 -14.53 -12.86 -7.54
C LEU A 104 -15.52 -12.64 -8.68
N PRO A 105 -16.45 -13.58 -8.94
CA PRO A 105 -17.45 -13.43 -9.98
C PRO A 105 -18.24 -12.13 -9.83
N LYS A 106 -18.57 -11.50 -10.95
CA LYS A 106 -19.48 -10.36 -10.96
C LYS A 106 -20.89 -10.88 -10.66
N SER A 107 -21.55 -10.34 -9.64
CA SER A 107 -22.95 -10.66 -9.37
C SER A 107 -23.84 -10.14 -10.50
N GLU A 108 -24.69 -11.00 -11.07
CA GLU A 108 -25.60 -10.63 -12.16
C GLU A 108 -26.78 -9.74 -11.73
N LYS A 109 -26.94 -9.46 -10.42
CA LYS A 109 -28.05 -8.65 -9.89
C LYS A 109 -27.56 -7.33 -9.29
N ALA A 110 -28.20 -6.27 -9.77
CA ALA A 110 -28.19 -4.89 -9.31
C ALA A 110 -27.02 -4.01 -9.78
N ASP A 111 -27.17 -3.50 -10.97
CA ASP A 111 -26.53 -2.28 -11.47
C ASP A 111 -27.44 -1.03 -11.21
N ASN A 112 -28.29 -1.11 -10.21
CA ASN A 112 -29.17 -0.02 -9.80
C ASN A 112 -28.65 0.57 -8.49
N GLY A 113 -27.64 1.42 -8.60
CA GLY A 113 -27.27 2.47 -7.64
C GLY A 113 -27.12 2.05 -6.17
N GLU A 114 -25.89 2.07 -5.67
CA GLU A 114 -25.49 2.39 -4.30
C GLU A 114 -25.73 1.41 -3.14
N GLU A 115 -26.51 0.37 -3.21
CA GLU A 115 -26.57 -0.64 -2.15
C GLU A 115 -25.67 -1.83 -2.48
N GLU A 116 -24.72 -2.14 -1.60
CA GLU A 116 -23.86 -3.32 -1.75
C GLU A 116 -24.76 -4.57 -1.74
N ASN A 117 -24.78 -5.29 -2.86
CA ASN A 117 -25.54 -6.53 -3.00
C ASN A 117 -25.12 -7.52 -1.89
N PRO A 118 -26.05 -7.98 -1.00
CA PRO A 118 -25.73 -8.87 0.10
C PRO A 118 -24.97 -10.14 -0.31
N ALA A 119 -25.31 -10.70 -1.48
CA ALA A 119 -24.63 -11.89 -2.01
C ALA A 119 -23.16 -11.59 -2.38
N LYS A 120 -22.85 -10.36 -2.81
CA LYS A 120 -21.48 -9.93 -3.09
C LYS A 120 -20.68 -9.79 -1.79
N VAL A 121 -21.28 -9.19 -0.77
CA VAL A 121 -20.66 -9.07 0.56
C VAL A 121 -20.34 -10.45 1.10
N GLU A 122 -21.30 -11.38 1.08
CA GLU A 122 -21.11 -12.75 1.54
C GLU A 122 -19.96 -13.45 0.81
N MET A 123 -19.85 -13.29 -0.50
CA MET A 123 -18.74 -13.84 -1.30
C MET A 123 -17.38 -13.33 -0.81
N TYR A 124 -17.25 -12.03 -0.49
CA TYR A 124 -16.02 -11.48 0.05
C TYR A 124 -15.69 -12.00 1.44
N LEU A 125 -16.71 -12.19 2.30
CA LEU A 125 -16.55 -12.73 3.64
C LEU A 125 -16.02 -14.18 3.59
N LEU A 126 -16.65 -15.02 2.76
CA LEU A 126 -16.23 -16.40 2.55
C LEU A 126 -14.82 -16.48 1.93
N ALA A 127 -14.52 -15.67 0.93
CA ALA A 127 -13.20 -15.61 0.31
C ALA A 127 -12.12 -15.21 1.32
N THR A 128 -12.43 -14.26 2.19
CA THR A 128 -11.52 -13.80 3.26
C THR A 128 -11.26 -14.93 4.26
N LEU A 129 -12.31 -15.60 4.76
CA LEU A 129 -12.17 -16.73 5.67
C LEU A 129 -11.33 -17.85 5.06
N ASN A 130 -11.64 -18.25 3.82
CA ASN A 130 -10.88 -19.27 3.11
C ASN A 130 -9.41 -18.93 2.96
N ARG A 131 -9.10 -17.63 2.73
CA ARG A 131 -7.72 -17.16 2.62
C ARG A 131 -7.00 -17.25 3.96
N ILE A 132 -7.64 -16.84 5.04
CA ILE A 132 -7.10 -16.96 6.40
C ILE A 132 -6.81 -18.43 6.74
N GLN A 133 -7.74 -19.34 6.45
CA GLN A 133 -7.54 -20.76 6.70
C GLN A 133 -6.34 -21.33 5.93
N LYS A 134 -6.17 -20.95 4.65
CA LYS A 134 -5.00 -21.34 3.85
C LYS A 134 -3.70 -20.80 4.42
N VAL A 135 -3.66 -19.54 4.85
CA VAL A 135 -2.49 -18.94 5.48
C VAL A 135 -2.16 -19.65 6.80
N LYS A 136 -3.17 -19.95 7.61
CA LYS A 136 -3.02 -20.74 8.84
C LYS A 136 -2.48 -22.14 8.57
N ALA A 137 -2.96 -22.81 7.54
CA ALA A 137 -2.49 -24.14 7.16
C ALA A 137 -1.01 -24.15 6.71
N ASN A 138 -0.49 -23.00 6.29
CA ASN A 138 0.94 -22.80 5.98
C ASN A 138 1.79 -22.38 7.19
N GLY A 139 1.24 -22.48 8.43
CA GLY A 139 2.00 -22.27 9.66
C GLY A 139 1.97 -20.85 10.23
N PHE A 140 1.25 -19.91 9.62
CA PHE A 140 1.11 -18.56 10.15
C PHE A 140 0.12 -18.50 11.32
N SER A 141 0.34 -17.59 12.25
CA SER A 141 -0.57 -17.28 13.35
C SER A 141 -1.52 -16.14 12.97
N TYR A 142 -2.64 -15.99 13.68
CA TYR A 142 -3.57 -14.87 13.42
C TYR A 142 -2.90 -13.51 13.58
N LYS A 143 -1.96 -13.35 14.51
CA LYS A 143 -1.17 -12.13 14.72
C LYS A 143 -0.31 -11.74 13.51
N ASP A 144 -0.06 -12.66 12.60
CA ASP A 144 0.77 -12.44 11.40
C ASP A 144 -0.09 -12.03 10.19
N ILE A 145 -1.42 -11.95 10.37
CA ILE A 145 -2.38 -11.66 9.31
C ILE A 145 -2.96 -10.26 9.50
N ALA A 146 -2.83 -9.41 8.50
CA ALA A 146 -3.50 -8.12 8.43
C ALA A 146 -4.50 -8.10 7.27
N ILE A 147 -5.69 -7.55 7.49
CA ILE A 147 -6.73 -7.37 6.48
C ILE A 147 -6.91 -5.87 6.25
N LEU A 148 -6.69 -5.43 5.02
CA LEU A 148 -6.90 -4.05 4.62
C LEU A 148 -8.14 -3.94 3.76
N THR A 149 -9.00 -2.99 4.08
CA THR A 149 -10.24 -2.71 3.33
C THR A 149 -10.24 -1.27 2.83
N ARG A 150 -10.85 -1.03 1.69
CA ARG A 150 -10.96 0.31 1.15
C ARG A 150 -12.05 1.15 1.84
N LYS A 151 -13.15 0.49 2.22
CA LYS A 151 -14.29 1.14 2.91
C LYS A 151 -14.36 0.63 4.35
N LYS A 152 -14.71 1.51 5.27
CA LYS A 152 -14.90 1.19 6.69
C LYS A 152 -15.94 0.08 6.88
N ASP A 153 -17.08 0.18 6.22
CA ASP A 153 -18.18 -0.77 6.35
C ASP A 153 -17.77 -2.20 5.97
N ASN A 154 -16.91 -2.35 4.96
CA ASN A 154 -16.36 -3.65 4.57
C ASN A 154 -15.46 -4.22 5.69
N GLY A 155 -14.69 -3.36 6.37
CA GLY A 155 -13.88 -3.75 7.52
C GLY A 155 -14.74 -4.24 8.67
N ILE A 156 -15.80 -3.53 9.00
CA ILE A 156 -16.77 -3.88 10.05
C ILE A 156 -17.45 -5.21 9.71
N ALA A 157 -17.93 -5.39 8.46
CA ALA A 157 -18.59 -6.62 8.04
C ALA A 157 -17.65 -7.84 8.17
N ILE A 158 -16.39 -7.71 7.73
CA ILE A 158 -15.39 -8.76 7.85
C ILE A 158 -15.09 -9.06 9.34
N ALA A 159 -14.91 -8.04 10.16
CA ALA A 159 -14.61 -8.22 11.58
C ALA A 159 -15.75 -8.96 12.31
N ASN A 160 -16.99 -8.55 12.07
CA ASN A 160 -18.17 -9.19 12.64
C ASN A 160 -18.28 -10.65 12.19
N TYR A 161 -18.11 -10.91 10.90
CA TYR A 161 -18.19 -12.27 10.36
C TYR A 161 -17.09 -13.19 10.94
N LEU A 162 -15.84 -12.74 10.97
CA LEU A 162 -14.73 -13.51 11.51
C LEU A 162 -14.90 -13.77 13.01
N ASN A 163 -15.42 -12.81 13.78
CA ASN A 163 -15.73 -12.97 15.19
C ASN A 163 -16.81 -14.05 15.40
N GLN A 164 -17.86 -14.08 14.56
CA GLN A 164 -18.88 -15.14 14.57
C GLN A 164 -18.29 -16.53 14.25
N GLN A 165 -17.22 -16.59 13.48
CA GLN A 165 -16.48 -17.82 13.19
C GLN A 165 -15.45 -18.17 14.29
N GLY A 166 -15.43 -17.47 15.42
CA GLY A 166 -14.52 -17.71 16.53
C GLY A 166 -13.08 -17.29 16.27
N ILE A 167 -12.85 -16.44 15.27
CA ILE A 167 -11.51 -15.89 14.96
C ILE A 167 -11.32 -14.58 15.72
N PRO A 168 -10.28 -14.49 16.59
CA PRO A 168 -10.02 -13.27 17.34
C PRO A 168 -9.59 -12.13 16.40
N ILE A 169 -10.22 -10.97 16.56
CA ILE A 169 -9.97 -9.77 15.76
C ILE A 169 -9.43 -8.66 16.66
N LEU A 170 -8.41 -7.96 16.17
CA LEU A 170 -7.98 -6.67 16.68
C LEU A 170 -8.33 -5.63 15.64
N SER A 171 -9.28 -4.75 15.96
CA SER A 171 -9.65 -3.61 15.12
C SER A 171 -9.31 -2.31 15.82
N SER A 172 -8.93 -1.30 15.06
CA SER A 172 -8.71 0.06 15.57
C SER A 172 -10.01 0.86 15.69
N GLU A 173 -11.15 0.27 15.37
CA GLU A 173 -12.48 0.88 15.41
C GLU A 173 -13.45 0.11 16.29
#